data_16a501674d62e25c62fd35b0ac304060
#
_entry.id   16a501674d62e25c62fd35b0ac304060
#
_cell.length_a   1.000
_cell.length_b   1.000
_cell.length_c   1.000
_cell.angle_alpha   90.00
_cell.angle_beta   90.00
_cell.angle_gamma   90.00
#
_symmetry.space_group_name_H-M   'P 1'
#
loop_
_entity.id
_entity.type
_entity.pdbx_description
1 polymer ?
#
loop_
_entity_poly.entity_id
_entity_poly.type
_entity_poly.pdbx_seq_one_letter_code
_entity_poly.pdbx_strand_id
1 'polypeptide(L)'
;VGATLRDTANPTMLKAGYKANVIPATAEAIVDCRVLPGRREAFEREVDELIGPNVTRTWERDLPSVETTFEGDLVDAMNAALLAVDPDARTVPYMLSGATDAKAFVRLGIRCFGFAPLRLPPELDFASLFHGVDERVPVEALEFGTQVLEHFLTHC
;
A
#
# COMPACT_ATOMS: atom_id res chain seq x y z
N VAL A 1 7.29 -6.95 -5.15
CA VAL A 1 6.36 -8.03 -4.77
C VAL A 1 6.58 -8.49 -3.32
N GLY A 2 7.81 -8.45 -2.77
CA GLY A 2 8.09 -8.97 -1.42
C GLY A 2 7.27 -8.32 -0.30
N ALA A 3 7.11 -7.00 -0.31
CA ALA A 3 6.38 -6.25 0.72
C ALA A 3 4.84 -6.44 0.67
N THR A 4 4.30 -7.04 -0.38
CA THR A 4 2.87 -7.35 -0.50
C THR A 4 2.52 -8.78 -0.07
N LEU A 5 3.52 -9.61 0.26
CA LEU A 5 3.35 -11.02 0.59
C LEU A 5 3.77 -11.37 2.03
N ARG A 6 4.26 -10.41 2.79
CA ARG A 6 4.73 -10.61 4.17
C ARG A 6 4.63 -9.33 4.99
N ASP A 7 4.57 -9.49 6.29
CA ASP A 7 4.73 -8.38 7.22
C ASP A 7 6.16 -7.82 7.13
N THR A 8 6.30 -6.51 7.31
CA THR A 8 7.61 -5.85 7.33
C THR A 8 7.70 -4.86 8.47
N ALA A 9 8.91 -4.72 9.03
CA ALA A 9 9.26 -3.72 10.03
C ALA A 9 10.58 -3.06 9.60
N ASN A 10 10.51 -1.81 9.14
CA ASN A 10 11.63 -1.08 8.58
C ASN A 10 12.00 0.09 9.50
N PRO A 11 13.17 0.08 10.17
CA PRO A 11 13.65 1.23 10.90
C PRO A 11 13.89 2.41 9.96
N THR A 12 13.22 3.53 10.20
CA THR A 12 13.28 4.72 9.33
C THR A 12 13.98 5.89 10.00
N MET A 13 13.93 5.96 11.33
CA MET A 13 14.62 7.00 12.10
C MET A 13 15.24 6.40 13.36
N LEU A 14 16.38 6.96 13.78
CA LEU A 14 17.06 6.63 15.02
C LEU A 14 17.54 7.90 15.70
N LYS A 15 17.30 8.03 17.01
CA LYS A 15 17.74 9.14 17.82
C LYS A 15 18.34 8.63 19.11
N ALA A 16 19.58 8.99 19.39
CA ALA A 16 20.28 8.65 20.64
C ALA A 16 21.42 9.62 20.90
N GLY A 17 21.62 9.98 22.17
CA GLY A 17 22.73 10.81 22.62
C GLY A 17 22.63 12.29 22.24
N TYR A 18 23.45 13.10 22.89
CA TYR A 18 23.57 14.54 22.66
C TYR A 18 25.03 15.01 22.70
N LYS A 19 25.95 14.18 23.17
CA LYS A 19 27.37 14.52 23.33
C LYS A 19 28.25 13.28 23.16
N ALA A 20 29.36 13.44 22.47
CA ALA A 20 30.23 12.33 22.06
C ALA A 20 30.82 11.49 23.19
N ASN A 21 31.00 12.08 24.37
CA ASN A 21 31.60 11.42 25.53
C ASN A 21 30.59 11.08 26.65
N VAL A 22 29.29 11.05 26.31
CA VAL A 22 28.22 10.74 27.26
C VAL A 22 27.40 9.59 26.72
N ILE A 23 27.28 8.51 27.48
CA ILE A 23 26.40 7.40 27.16
C ILE A 23 24.95 7.88 27.32
N PRO A 24 24.10 7.78 26.30
CA PRO A 24 22.70 8.20 26.40
C PRO A 24 21.91 7.30 27.34
N ALA A 25 21.01 7.89 28.11
CA ALA A 25 20.06 7.16 28.94
C ALA A 25 18.92 6.51 28.12
N THR A 26 18.62 7.07 26.96
CA THR A 26 17.55 6.61 26.08
C THR A 26 18.00 6.59 24.63
N ALA A 27 17.44 5.67 23.87
CA ALA A 27 17.50 5.64 22.41
C ALA A 27 16.10 5.38 21.87
N GLU A 28 15.73 6.08 20.80
CA GLU A 28 14.42 5.99 20.17
C GLU A 28 14.61 5.60 18.71
N ALA A 29 13.76 4.70 18.22
CA ALA A 29 13.68 4.36 16.81
C ALA A 29 12.25 4.46 16.33
N ILE A 30 12.05 5.03 15.13
CA ILE A 30 10.78 4.93 14.41
C ILE A 30 10.89 3.80 13.41
N VAL A 31 9.88 2.91 13.45
CA VAL A 31 9.83 1.73 12.60
C VAL A 31 8.54 1.77 11.78
N ASP A 32 8.65 1.85 10.46
CA ASP A 32 7.50 1.72 9.56
C ASP A 32 7.13 0.24 9.44
N CYS A 33 5.95 -0.11 9.93
CA CYS A 33 5.43 -1.46 9.90
C CYS A 33 4.34 -1.58 8.83
N ARG A 34 4.48 -2.58 7.96
CA ARG A 34 3.45 -2.96 6.99
C ARG A 34 2.97 -4.35 7.34
N VAL A 35 1.71 -4.44 7.73
CA VAL A 35 1.11 -5.67 8.28
C VAL A 35 0.02 -6.15 7.34
N LEU A 36 0.05 -7.42 6.99
CA LEU A 36 -0.95 -8.07 6.16
C LEU A 36 -2.33 -8.07 6.85
N PRO A 37 -3.42 -8.04 6.09
CA PRO A 37 -4.77 -8.18 6.66
C PRO A 37 -4.87 -9.42 7.55
N GLY A 38 -5.54 -9.28 8.70
CA GLY A 38 -5.74 -10.35 9.67
C GLY A 38 -4.50 -10.77 10.50
N ARG A 39 -3.32 -10.19 10.26
CA ARG A 39 -2.08 -10.60 10.96
C ARG A 39 -1.65 -9.70 12.11
N ARG A 40 -2.42 -8.65 12.41
CA ARG A 40 -2.04 -7.63 13.39
C ARG A 40 -1.58 -8.20 14.74
N GLU A 41 -2.38 -9.03 15.36
CA GLU A 41 -2.07 -9.60 16.67
C GLU A 41 -0.83 -10.54 16.65
N ALA A 42 -0.68 -11.32 15.58
CA ALA A 42 0.49 -12.17 15.41
C ALA A 42 1.75 -11.33 15.25
N PHE A 43 1.69 -10.29 14.41
CA PHE A 43 2.79 -9.37 14.19
C PHE A 43 3.21 -8.65 15.48
N GLU A 44 2.25 -8.18 16.27
CA GLU A 44 2.56 -7.51 17.55
C GLU A 44 3.26 -8.45 18.53
N ARG A 45 2.81 -9.70 18.65
CA ARG A 45 3.50 -10.70 19.49
C ARG A 45 4.93 -10.97 19.01
N GLU A 46 5.12 -11.15 17.70
CA GLU A 46 6.45 -11.35 17.11
C GLU A 46 7.39 -10.16 17.40
N VAL A 47 6.86 -8.93 17.28
CA VAL A 47 7.65 -7.73 17.61
C VAL A 47 8.00 -7.68 19.09
N ASP A 48 7.04 -7.93 19.98
CA ASP A 48 7.28 -7.89 21.44
C ASP A 48 8.29 -8.95 21.87
N GLU A 49 8.26 -10.13 21.28
CA GLU A 49 9.27 -11.19 21.50
C GLU A 49 10.66 -10.76 21.04
N LEU A 50 10.75 -10.10 19.88
CA LEU A 50 12.04 -9.67 19.31
C LEU A 50 12.69 -8.52 20.09
N ILE A 51 11.90 -7.53 20.51
CA ILE A 51 12.43 -6.37 21.24
C ILE A 51 12.73 -6.68 22.71
N GLY A 52 12.05 -7.68 23.27
CA GLY A 52 12.25 -8.14 24.65
C GLY A 52 11.80 -7.12 25.71
N PRO A 53 12.04 -7.43 27.01
CA PRO A 53 11.43 -6.71 28.12
C PRO A 53 12.05 -5.32 28.40
N ASN A 54 13.19 -4.99 27.80
CA ASN A 54 13.90 -3.73 28.06
C ASN A 54 13.57 -2.62 27.06
N VAL A 55 12.70 -2.91 26.09
CA VAL A 55 12.26 -1.94 25.07
C VAL A 55 10.75 -1.73 25.20
N THR A 56 10.33 -0.47 25.23
CA THR A 56 8.91 -0.11 25.21
C THR A 56 8.56 0.32 23.81
N ARG A 57 7.51 -0.27 23.22
CA ARG A 57 6.95 0.20 21.96
C ARG A 57 5.64 0.95 22.17
N THR A 58 5.40 1.91 21.31
CA THR A 58 4.12 2.64 21.19
C THR A 58 3.72 2.75 19.74
N TRP A 59 2.42 2.82 19.46
CA TRP A 59 1.92 3.05 18.11
C TRP A 59 1.63 4.53 17.92
N GLU A 60 2.40 5.21 17.06
CA GLU A 60 2.15 6.60 16.70
C GLU A 60 0.94 6.74 15.77
N ARG A 61 0.82 5.79 14.84
CA ARG A 61 -0.29 5.70 13.88
C ARG A 61 -0.79 4.27 13.83
N ASP A 62 -2.04 4.09 14.20
CA ASP A 62 -2.73 2.81 14.10
C ASP A 62 -3.81 2.89 13.02
N LEU A 63 -3.46 2.46 11.83
CA LEU A 63 -4.36 2.41 10.68
C LEU A 63 -4.72 0.96 10.37
N PRO A 64 -6.01 0.64 10.20
CA PRO A 64 -6.43 -0.72 9.88
C PRO A 64 -5.87 -1.17 8.53
N SER A 65 -5.56 -2.44 8.41
CA SER A 65 -5.44 -3.07 7.10
C SER A 65 -6.84 -3.15 6.48
N VAL A 66 -6.93 -2.87 5.18
CA VAL A 66 -8.19 -2.92 4.45
C VAL A 66 -8.16 -4.09 3.49
N GLU A 67 -9.15 -4.95 3.60
CA GLU A 67 -9.40 -6.04 2.67
C GLU A 67 -10.85 -5.93 2.16
N THR A 68 -11.03 -6.04 0.85
CA THR A 68 -12.35 -5.97 0.21
C THR A 68 -12.48 -7.17 -0.73
N THR A 69 -13.62 -7.87 -0.68
CA THR A 69 -13.91 -8.95 -1.63
C THR A 69 -13.92 -8.42 -3.06
N PHE A 70 -13.24 -9.14 -3.96
CA PHE A 70 -13.10 -8.75 -5.36
C PHE A 70 -14.32 -9.25 -6.17
N GLU A 71 -15.49 -8.64 -5.89
CA GLU A 71 -16.78 -8.99 -6.50
C GLU A 71 -17.80 -7.84 -6.41
N GLY A 72 -18.84 -7.91 -7.22
CA GLY A 72 -20.01 -7.02 -7.22
C GLY A 72 -19.94 -5.95 -8.31
N ASP A 73 -21.04 -5.20 -8.43
CA ASP A 73 -21.34 -4.30 -9.57
C ASP A 73 -20.20 -3.34 -9.92
N LEU A 74 -19.51 -2.82 -8.90
CA LEU A 74 -18.39 -1.90 -9.12
C LEU A 74 -17.19 -2.61 -9.75
N VAL A 75 -16.89 -3.84 -9.32
CA VAL A 75 -15.81 -4.65 -9.92
C VAL A 75 -16.17 -5.05 -11.35
N ASP A 76 -17.44 -5.38 -11.59
CA ASP A 76 -17.93 -5.71 -12.92
C ASP A 76 -17.87 -4.51 -13.84
N ALA A 77 -18.23 -3.30 -13.37
CA ALA A 77 -18.12 -2.07 -14.13
C ALA A 77 -16.67 -1.70 -14.47
N MET A 78 -15.73 -1.84 -13.50
CA MET A 78 -14.30 -1.65 -13.76
C MET A 78 -13.76 -2.63 -14.81
N ASN A 79 -14.18 -3.90 -14.72
CA ASN A 79 -13.79 -4.92 -15.69
C ASN A 79 -14.37 -4.65 -17.08
N ALA A 80 -15.65 -4.28 -17.17
CA ALA A 80 -16.29 -3.93 -18.42
C ALA A 80 -15.62 -2.73 -19.10
N ALA A 81 -15.29 -1.69 -18.34
CA ALA A 81 -14.59 -0.52 -18.83
C ALA A 81 -13.20 -0.84 -19.37
N LEU A 82 -12.46 -1.70 -18.69
CA LEU A 82 -11.16 -2.14 -19.15
C LEU A 82 -11.26 -2.94 -20.45
N LEU A 83 -12.16 -3.91 -20.51
CA LEU A 83 -12.37 -4.77 -21.69
C LEU A 83 -12.91 -3.99 -22.90
N ALA A 84 -13.61 -2.87 -22.71
CA ALA A 84 -14.06 -2.01 -23.81
C ALA A 84 -12.88 -1.36 -24.56
N VAL A 85 -11.77 -1.10 -23.87
CA VAL A 85 -10.56 -0.49 -24.45
C VAL A 85 -9.49 -1.53 -24.77
N ASP A 86 -9.41 -2.59 -24.00
CA ASP A 86 -8.46 -3.69 -24.16
C ASP A 86 -9.16 -5.05 -23.98
N PRO A 87 -9.65 -5.67 -25.07
CA PRO A 87 -10.39 -6.94 -25.00
C PRO A 87 -9.57 -8.12 -24.47
N ASP A 88 -8.25 -8.04 -24.53
CA ASP A 88 -7.35 -9.07 -24.04
C ASP A 88 -6.94 -8.89 -22.56
N ALA A 89 -7.33 -7.79 -21.93
CA ALA A 89 -7.01 -7.51 -20.55
C ALA A 89 -7.65 -8.53 -19.59
N ARG A 90 -7.05 -8.65 -18.41
CA ARG A 90 -7.57 -9.46 -17.31
C ARG A 90 -7.47 -8.68 -16.01
N THR A 91 -8.55 -8.57 -15.28
CA THR A 91 -8.53 -8.02 -13.93
C THR A 91 -8.15 -9.09 -12.92
N VAL A 92 -7.28 -8.72 -12.00
CA VAL A 92 -6.86 -9.57 -10.88
C VAL A 92 -6.84 -8.77 -9.59
N PRO A 93 -7.19 -9.37 -8.45
CA PRO A 93 -7.03 -8.70 -7.17
C PRO A 93 -5.55 -8.44 -6.90
N TYR A 94 -5.27 -7.24 -6.41
CA TYR A 94 -3.91 -6.82 -6.06
C TYR A 94 -3.90 -6.15 -4.70
N MET A 95 -2.87 -6.40 -3.90
CA MET A 95 -2.67 -5.72 -2.64
C MET A 95 -1.65 -4.60 -2.78
N LEU A 96 -2.06 -3.38 -2.44
CA LEU A 96 -1.16 -2.23 -2.33
C LEU A 96 -0.56 -2.19 -0.93
N SER A 97 0.76 -2.17 -0.82
CA SER A 97 1.47 -2.02 0.47
C SER A 97 1.45 -0.58 1.02
N GLY A 98 1.00 0.38 0.21
CA GLY A 98 0.83 1.79 0.60
C GLY A 98 -0.43 2.05 1.42
N ALA A 99 -0.57 3.29 1.89
CA ALA A 99 -1.79 3.78 2.50
C ALA A 99 -2.62 4.59 1.49
N THR A 100 -3.95 4.47 1.59
CA THR A 100 -4.91 5.26 0.81
C THR A 100 -6.02 5.74 1.72
N ASP A 101 -6.86 6.65 1.24
CA ASP A 101 -8.05 7.14 1.95
C ASP A 101 -9.09 6.05 2.22
N ALA A 102 -8.99 4.89 1.57
CA ALA A 102 -9.80 3.72 1.86
C ALA A 102 -9.79 3.36 3.35
N LYS A 103 -8.68 3.60 4.06
CA LYS A 103 -8.57 3.38 5.51
C LYS A 103 -9.51 4.25 6.34
N ALA A 104 -9.89 5.41 5.84
CA ALA A 104 -10.90 6.27 6.46
C ALA A 104 -12.32 5.82 6.09
N PHE A 105 -12.56 5.55 4.81
CA PHE A 105 -13.89 5.21 4.30
C PHE A 105 -14.39 3.85 4.78
N VAL A 106 -13.51 2.87 4.96
CA VAL A 106 -13.90 1.55 5.46
C VAL A 106 -14.50 1.61 6.88
N ARG A 107 -14.12 2.58 7.70
CA ARG A 107 -14.70 2.83 9.02
C ARG A 107 -16.16 3.27 8.96
N LEU A 108 -16.59 3.77 7.80
CA LEU A 108 -17.97 4.15 7.49
C LEU A 108 -18.75 3.03 6.79
N GLY A 109 -18.16 1.84 6.67
CA GLY A 109 -18.78 0.69 5.98
C GLY A 109 -18.73 0.80 4.46
N ILE A 110 -17.93 1.72 3.90
CA ILE A 110 -17.80 1.92 2.45
C ILE A 110 -16.76 0.94 1.91
N ARG A 111 -17.15 0.15 0.92
CA ARG A 111 -16.22 -0.70 0.17
C ARG A 111 -15.38 0.17 -0.77
N CYS A 112 -14.06 -0.02 -0.72
CA CYS A 112 -13.12 0.76 -1.52
C CYS A 112 -12.26 -0.15 -2.38
N PHE A 113 -12.02 0.28 -3.60
CA PHE A 113 -11.15 -0.41 -4.56
C PHE A 113 -10.15 0.59 -5.13
N GLY A 114 -8.93 0.13 -5.40
CA GLY A 114 -7.97 0.86 -6.23
C GLY A 114 -8.22 0.52 -7.70
N PHE A 115 -8.33 1.53 -8.55
CA PHE A 115 -8.47 1.36 -9.98
C PHE A 115 -7.65 2.43 -10.70
N ALA A 116 -6.45 2.04 -11.14
CA ALA A 116 -5.53 2.89 -11.91
C ALA A 116 -5.15 2.13 -13.19
N PRO A 117 -6.03 2.15 -14.21
CA PRO A 117 -5.84 1.38 -15.44
C PRO A 117 -4.75 2.03 -16.31
N LEU A 118 -3.51 1.59 -16.13
CA LEU A 118 -2.36 2.03 -16.92
C LEU A 118 -1.81 0.86 -17.74
N ARG A 119 -1.70 1.04 -19.07
CA ARG A 119 -0.98 0.10 -19.91
C ARG A 119 0.50 0.46 -19.90
N LEU A 120 1.25 -0.19 -19.02
CA LEU A 120 2.68 0.04 -18.84
C LEU A 120 3.52 -0.89 -19.72
N PRO A 121 4.66 -0.41 -20.25
CA PRO A 121 5.63 -1.27 -20.93
C PRO A 121 6.12 -2.39 -20.00
N PRO A 122 6.27 -3.63 -20.46
CA PRO A 122 6.70 -4.77 -19.63
C PRO A 122 8.07 -4.56 -18.96
N GLU A 123 8.95 -3.78 -19.59
CA GLU A 123 10.31 -3.47 -19.12
C GLU A 123 10.31 -2.36 -18.05
N LEU A 124 9.22 -1.65 -17.85
CA LEU A 124 9.13 -0.58 -16.86
C LEU A 124 8.74 -1.15 -15.48
N ASP A 125 9.68 -1.23 -14.56
CA ASP A 125 9.36 -1.49 -13.15
C ASP A 125 8.75 -0.24 -12.51
N PHE A 126 7.47 0.00 -12.83
CA PHE A 126 6.74 1.20 -12.41
C PHE A 126 6.66 1.35 -10.88
N ALA A 127 6.52 0.23 -10.16
CA ALA A 127 6.42 0.26 -8.70
C ALA A 127 7.73 0.72 -8.03
N SER A 128 8.88 0.47 -8.65
CA SER A 128 10.18 0.91 -8.14
C SER A 128 10.42 2.41 -8.31
N LEU A 129 9.63 3.08 -9.16
CA LEU A 129 9.76 4.52 -9.42
C LEU A 129 9.07 5.37 -8.35
N PHE A 130 8.16 4.81 -7.55
CA PHE A 130 7.43 5.58 -6.54
C PHE A 130 8.38 6.23 -5.53
N HIS A 131 8.24 7.54 -5.37
CA HIS A 131 9.11 8.36 -4.52
C HIS A 131 10.59 8.36 -4.95
N GLY A 132 10.89 7.89 -6.16
CA GLY A 132 12.22 7.86 -6.75
C GLY A 132 12.61 9.17 -7.42
N VAL A 133 13.91 9.33 -7.70
CA VAL A 133 14.45 10.53 -8.37
C VAL A 133 13.93 10.68 -9.80
N ASP A 134 13.58 9.58 -10.45
CA ASP A 134 13.15 9.49 -11.85
C ASP A 134 11.71 8.96 -11.96
N GLU A 135 10.87 9.34 -11.02
CA GLU A 135 9.46 8.99 -11.00
C GLU A 135 8.75 9.56 -12.23
N ARG A 136 8.15 8.68 -13.02
CA ARG A 136 7.52 9.04 -14.28
C ARG A 136 6.44 8.04 -14.68
N VAL A 137 5.55 8.47 -15.55
CA VAL A 137 4.56 7.62 -16.22
C VAL A 137 4.60 7.89 -17.73
N PRO A 138 4.53 6.86 -18.58
CA PRO A 138 4.43 7.05 -20.03
C PRO A 138 3.14 7.79 -20.41
N VAL A 139 3.22 8.70 -21.37
CA VAL A 139 2.06 9.48 -21.84
C VAL A 139 0.97 8.56 -22.41
N GLU A 140 1.38 7.54 -23.17
CA GLU A 140 0.46 6.55 -23.77
C GLU A 140 -0.30 5.75 -22.69
N ALA A 141 0.34 5.52 -21.53
CA ALA A 141 -0.34 4.86 -20.40
C ALA A 141 -1.40 5.77 -19.77
N LEU A 142 -1.17 7.08 -19.73
CA LEU A 142 -2.17 8.05 -19.27
C LEU A 142 -3.34 8.18 -20.26
N GLU A 143 -3.05 8.19 -21.56
CA GLU A 143 -4.08 8.23 -22.62
C GLU A 143 -4.98 6.98 -22.53
N PHE A 144 -4.38 5.80 -22.41
CA PHE A 144 -5.10 4.55 -22.20
C PHE A 144 -5.96 4.61 -20.93
N GLY A 145 -5.37 5.03 -19.81
CA GLY A 145 -6.06 5.14 -18.52
C GLY A 145 -7.24 6.12 -18.58
N THR A 146 -7.09 7.22 -19.29
CA THR A 146 -8.16 8.22 -19.47
C THR A 146 -9.34 7.63 -20.22
N GLN A 147 -9.11 6.88 -21.29
CA GLN A 147 -10.18 6.21 -22.06
C GLN A 147 -10.95 5.19 -21.20
N VAL A 148 -10.22 4.37 -20.42
CA VAL A 148 -10.85 3.39 -19.52
C VAL A 148 -11.66 4.09 -18.44
N LEU A 149 -11.13 5.14 -17.82
CA LEU A 149 -11.83 5.89 -16.78
C LEU A 149 -13.05 6.64 -17.31
N GLU A 150 -12.98 7.20 -18.52
CA GLU A 150 -14.12 7.82 -19.18
C GLU A 150 -15.24 6.80 -19.39
N HIS A 151 -14.89 5.62 -19.92
CA HIS A 151 -15.86 4.53 -20.11
C HIS A 151 -16.47 4.10 -18.77
N PHE A 152 -15.66 3.92 -17.75
CA PHE A 152 -16.11 3.55 -16.41
C PHE A 152 -17.10 4.57 -15.85
N LEU A 153 -16.75 5.86 -15.85
CA LEU A 153 -17.57 6.93 -15.26
C LEU A 153 -18.87 7.22 -16.01
N THR A 154 -18.95 6.86 -17.30
CA THR A 154 -20.15 7.05 -18.10
C THR A 154 -21.12 5.89 -18.05
N HIS A 155 -20.67 4.70 -17.61
CA HIS A 155 -21.48 3.48 -17.62
C HIS A 155 -21.59 2.80 -16.23
N CYS A 156 -21.06 3.42 -15.20
CA CYS A 156 -21.12 2.95 -13.82
C CYS A 156 -22.44 3.32 -13.12
#